data_051f2a1125eeeaafc2314de47ed2d225
#
_entry.id   051f2a1125eeeaafc2314de47ed2d225
#
_cell.length_a   1.000
_cell.length_b   1.000
_cell.length_c   1.000
_cell.angle_alpha   90.00
_cell.angle_beta   90.00
_cell.angle_gamma   90.00
#
_symmetry.space_group_name_H-M   'P 1'
#
loop_
_entity.id
_entity.type
_entity.pdbx_description
1 polymer ?
#
loop_
_entity_poly.entity_id
_entity_poly.type
_entity_poly.pdbx_seq_one_letter_code
_entity_poly.pdbx_strand_id
1 'polypeptide(L)'
;MIHGIMGTPRHFDGFLPLIPENWDIYSILLDGHGKTVRDFNRTSMKKWQAQVQNYFRELSSRYERIFVIAHSLGTLLAMEAERLYPEKVERMIFLAPPLKIFMRPIMVKYSLKEILGRIDEKNPREAAVSRGNSIAPDKRIWRYLGNIPRFLELLQFSNRCRKIQVQVPCLVFLSGKDELIPVTSGKFLPNCEKIILSQSSHFYYPPEDWDIITQKTKEFLQ
;
A
#
# COMPACT_ATOMS: atom_id res chain seq x y z
N MET A 1 -5.72 6.76 -5.46
CA MET A 1 -5.38 5.71 -4.46
C MET A 1 -4.42 4.70 -5.06
N ILE A 2 -3.36 4.28 -4.32
CA ILE A 2 -2.31 3.39 -4.84
C ILE A 2 -2.08 2.23 -3.86
N HIS A 3 -2.43 1.01 -4.27
CA HIS A 3 -2.32 -0.19 -3.42
C HIS A 3 -0.88 -0.74 -3.32
N GLY A 4 -0.67 -1.69 -2.39
CA GLY A 4 0.60 -2.36 -2.15
C GLY A 4 0.95 -3.47 -3.14
N ILE A 5 2.15 -4.05 -2.97
CA ILE A 5 2.56 -5.24 -3.73
C ILE A 5 1.58 -6.39 -3.47
N MET A 6 1.21 -7.13 -4.51
CA MET A 6 0.16 -8.15 -4.54
C MET A 6 -1.23 -7.65 -4.10
N GLY A 7 -1.38 -6.36 -3.83
CA GLY A 7 -2.62 -5.74 -3.36
C GLY A 7 -3.65 -5.48 -4.45
N THR A 8 -4.74 -4.83 -4.06
CA THR A 8 -5.88 -4.51 -4.92
C THR A 8 -6.46 -3.13 -4.55
N PRO A 9 -7.09 -2.39 -5.47
CA PRO A 9 -7.83 -1.18 -5.15
C PRO A 9 -8.89 -1.33 -4.05
N ARG A 10 -9.48 -2.52 -3.90
CA ARG A 10 -10.45 -2.83 -2.83
C ARG A 10 -9.93 -2.60 -1.41
N HIS A 11 -8.61 -2.54 -1.25
CA HIS A 11 -8.01 -2.18 0.03
C HIS A 11 -8.50 -0.82 0.55
N PHE A 12 -8.94 0.04 -0.35
CA PHE A 12 -9.41 1.39 -0.02
C PHE A 12 -10.94 1.54 0.03
N ASP A 13 -11.71 0.45 -0.10
CA ASP A 13 -13.18 0.53 -0.11
C ASP A 13 -13.73 1.22 1.14
N GLY A 14 -13.12 0.99 2.30
CA GLY A 14 -13.48 1.66 3.54
C GLY A 14 -13.15 3.16 3.59
N PHE A 15 -12.25 3.65 2.74
CA PHE A 15 -11.92 5.07 2.64
C PHE A 15 -12.89 5.82 1.75
N LEU A 16 -13.60 5.16 0.83
CA LEU A 16 -14.50 5.81 -0.13
C LEU A 16 -15.56 6.72 0.56
N PRO A 17 -16.21 6.28 1.66
CA PRO A 17 -17.18 7.11 2.36
C PRO A 17 -16.56 8.30 3.13
N LEU A 18 -15.23 8.37 3.22
CA LEU A 18 -14.51 9.44 3.93
C LEU A 18 -14.10 10.57 2.98
N ILE A 19 -14.14 10.33 1.68
CA ILE A 19 -13.76 11.29 0.65
C ILE A 19 -14.95 12.22 0.38
N PRO A 20 -14.73 13.54 0.24
CA PRO A 20 -15.79 14.47 -0.14
C PRO A 20 -16.46 14.07 -1.45
N GLU A 21 -17.81 14.16 -1.51
CA GLU A 21 -18.63 13.70 -2.65
C GLU A 21 -18.31 14.42 -3.96
N ASN A 22 -17.80 15.63 -3.89
CA ASN A 22 -17.42 16.43 -5.07
C ASN A 22 -15.99 16.17 -5.58
N TRP A 23 -15.29 15.15 -5.04
CA TRP A 23 -13.96 14.77 -5.50
C TRP A 23 -14.03 13.59 -6.47
N ASP A 24 -13.25 13.67 -7.54
CA ASP A 24 -13.03 12.54 -8.43
C ASP A 24 -12.06 11.52 -7.81
N ILE A 25 -12.42 10.24 -7.82
CA ILE A 25 -11.63 9.17 -7.21
C ILE A 25 -11.00 8.28 -8.29
N TYR A 26 -9.69 8.17 -8.24
CA TYR A 26 -8.90 7.28 -9.11
C TYR A 26 -8.19 6.23 -8.27
N SER A 27 -8.56 4.96 -8.46
CA SER A 27 -7.90 3.81 -7.82
C SER A 27 -7.11 3.02 -8.84
N ILE A 28 -5.79 3.03 -8.72
CA ILE A 28 -4.88 2.41 -9.68
C ILE A 28 -4.78 0.91 -9.40
N LEU A 29 -5.03 0.07 -10.41
CA LEU A 29 -4.63 -1.35 -10.39
C LEU A 29 -3.27 -1.47 -11.09
N LEU A 30 -2.24 -1.80 -10.31
CA LEU A 30 -0.88 -1.92 -10.83
C LEU A 30 -0.73 -3.10 -11.81
N ASP A 31 0.12 -2.94 -12.83
CA ASP A 31 0.36 -3.98 -13.85
C ASP A 31 0.68 -5.34 -13.22
N GLY A 32 0.10 -6.41 -13.77
CA GLY A 32 0.23 -7.78 -13.27
C GLY A 32 -0.61 -8.12 -12.04
N HIS A 33 -1.25 -7.15 -11.38
CA HIS A 33 -2.18 -7.37 -10.27
C HIS A 33 -3.59 -7.71 -10.77
N GLY A 34 -4.40 -8.38 -9.95
CA GLY A 34 -5.73 -8.86 -10.34
C GLY A 34 -5.72 -10.01 -11.35
N LYS A 35 -4.58 -10.66 -11.56
CA LYS A 35 -4.35 -11.69 -12.57
C LYS A 35 -3.66 -12.92 -11.98
N THR A 36 -2.98 -13.71 -12.82
CA THR A 36 -2.26 -14.91 -12.41
C THR A 36 -0.87 -14.61 -11.86
N VAL A 37 -0.28 -15.58 -11.14
CA VAL A 37 1.14 -15.53 -10.70
C VAL A 37 2.08 -15.27 -11.88
N ARG A 38 1.78 -15.81 -13.06
CA ARG A 38 2.61 -15.59 -14.26
C ARG A 38 2.58 -14.14 -14.74
N ASP A 39 1.42 -13.50 -14.68
CA ASP A 39 1.29 -12.09 -15.08
C ASP A 39 2.05 -11.20 -14.10
N PHE A 40 1.94 -11.48 -12.80
CA PHE A 40 2.71 -10.80 -11.77
C PHE A 40 4.22 -10.99 -11.95
N ASN A 41 4.69 -12.18 -12.34
CA ASN A 41 6.11 -12.45 -12.60
C ASN A 41 6.66 -11.66 -13.80
N ARG A 42 5.80 -11.26 -14.75
CA ARG A 42 6.19 -10.53 -15.96
C ARG A 42 6.20 -9.00 -15.81
N THR A 43 5.74 -8.51 -14.68
CA THR A 43 5.82 -7.07 -14.37
C THR A 43 7.18 -6.71 -13.74
N SER A 44 7.36 -5.47 -13.33
CA SER A 44 8.56 -5.00 -12.64
C SER A 44 8.29 -3.70 -11.88
N MET A 45 9.15 -3.36 -10.93
CA MET A 45 9.11 -2.07 -10.24
C MET A 45 9.15 -0.90 -11.23
N LYS A 46 9.99 -1.00 -12.27
CA LYS A 46 10.09 0.03 -13.32
C LYS A 46 8.76 0.24 -14.05
N LYS A 47 8.02 -0.85 -14.36
CA LYS A 47 6.70 -0.74 -14.98
C LYS A 47 5.69 -0.07 -14.06
N TRP A 48 5.68 -0.41 -12.76
CA TRP A 48 4.80 0.21 -11.79
C TRP A 48 5.10 1.70 -11.60
N GLN A 49 6.39 2.07 -11.51
CA GLN A 49 6.81 3.47 -11.48
C GLN A 49 6.33 4.23 -12.72
N ALA A 50 6.57 3.69 -13.92
CA ALA A 50 6.13 4.31 -15.16
C ALA A 50 4.59 4.43 -15.23
N GLN A 51 3.86 3.41 -14.79
CA GLN A 51 2.40 3.43 -14.75
C GLN A 51 1.89 4.55 -13.83
N VAL A 52 2.39 4.65 -12.60
CA VAL A 52 1.98 5.69 -11.66
C VAL A 52 2.38 7.08 -12.17
N GLN A 53 3.58 7.25 -12.72
CA GLN A 53 4.01 8.52 -13.32
C GLN A 53 3.11 8.95 -14.49
N ASN A 54 2.66 8.01 -15.34
CA ASN A 54 1.72 8.31 -16.41
C ASN A 54 0.37 8.78 -15.87
N TYR A 55 -0.17 8.11 -14.83
CA TYR A 55 -1.39 8.58 -14.16
C TYR A 55 -1.22 9.99 -13.58
N PHE A 56 -0.12 10.26 -12.89
CA PHE A 56 0.12 11.59 -12.33
C PHE A 56 0.27 12.64 -13.42
N ARG A 57 0.91 12.33 -14.54
CA ARG A 57 1.00 13.24 -15.69
C ARG A 57 -0.38 13.58 -16.23
N GLU A 58 -1.25 12.59 -16.42
CA GLU A 58 -2.62 12.80 -16.87
C GLU A 58 -3.43 13.61 -15.85
N LEU A 59 -3.41 13.22 -14.57
CA LEU A 59 -4.15 13.91 -13.52
C LEU A 59 -3.65 15.36 -13.34
N SER A 60 -2.34 15.60 -13.41
CA SER A 60 -1.75 16.94 -13.28
C SER A 60 -2.17 17.90 -14.40
N SER A 61 -2.54 17.38 -15.58
CA SER A 61 -3.07 18.21 -16.66
C SER A 61 -4.55 18.56 -16.50
N ARG A 62 -5.29 17.79 -15.66
CA ARG A 62 -6.73 17.93 -15.47
C ARG A 62 -7.11 18.61 -14.16
N TYR A 63 -6.29 18.42 -13.12
CA TYR A 63 -6.58 18.87 -11.75
C TYR A 63 -5.50 19.80 -11.24
N GLU A 64 -5.90 20.79 -10.48
CA GLU A 64 -4.99 21.69 -9.78
C GLU A 64 -4.37 21.03 -8.55
N ARG A 65 -5.15 20.20 -7.86
CA ARG A 65 -4.77 19.55 -6.59
C ARG A 65 -5.01 18.05 -6.65
N ILE A 66 -4.06 17.28 -6.15
CA ILE A 66 -4.11 15.83 -6.07
C ILE A 66 -3.88 15.41 -4.62
N PHE A 67 -4.83 14.67 -4.06
CA PHE A 67 -4.71 14.03 -2.76
C PHE A 67 -4.40 12.55 -2.96
N VAL A 68 -3.45 12.01 -2.20
CA VAL A 68 -2.99 10.64 -2.39
C VAL A 68 -3.24 9.80 -1.14
N ILE A 69 -3.97 8.71 -1.27
CA ILE A 69 -4.05 7.65 -0.25
C ILE A 69 -3.31 6.44 -0.79
N ALA A 70 -2.33 5.96 -0.04
CA ALA A 70 -1.47 4.87 -0.51
C ALA A 70 -1.17 3.84 0.59
N HIS A 71 -1.05 2.58 0.20
CA HIS A 71 -0.75 1.47 1.09
C HIS A 71 0.54 0.76 0.68
N SER A 72 1.41 0.43 1.63
CA SER A 72 2.60 -0.39 1.44
C SER A 72 3.47 0.11 0.26
N LEU A 73 3.78 -0.71 -0.76
CA LEU A 73 4.49 -0.30 -1.97
C LEU A 73 3.93 1.00 -2.59
N GLY A 74 2.60 1.16 -2.56
CA GLY A 74 1.95 2.36 -3.11
C GLY A 74 2.46 3.66 -2.48
N THR A 75 2.86 3.63 -1.21
CA THR A 75 3.41 4.82 -0.52
C THR A 75 4.75 5.24 -1.10
N LEU A 76 5.60 4.28 -1.48
CA LEU A 76 6.89 4.57 -2.13
C LEU A 76 6.68 5.19 -3.52
N LEU A 77 5.69 4.67 -4.27
CA LEU A 77 5.32 5.22 -5.57
C LEU A 77 4.72 6.63 -5.44
N ALA A 78 3.95 6.88 -4.37
CA ALA A 78 3.41 8.20 -4.06
C ALA A 78 4.50 9.21 -3.69
N MET A 79 5.50 8.81 -2.88
CA MET A 79 6.66 9.65 -2.56
C MET A 79 7.47 10.05 -3.81
N GLU A 80 7.63 9.11 -4.75
CA GLU A 80 8.32 9.43 -6.02
C GLU A 80 7.49 10.34 -6.90
N ALA A 81 6.16 10.14 -6.94
CA ALA A 81 5.24 10.98 -7.69
C ALA A 81 5.18 12.42 -7.12
N GLU A 82 5.10 12.58 -5.79
CA GLU A 82 5.15 13.89 -5.13
C GLU A 82 6.42 14.64 -5.51
N ARG A 83 7.58 13.98 -5.50
CA ARG A 83 8.85 14.60 -5.90
C ARG A 83 8.87 15.07 -7.36
N LEU A 84 8.12 14.39 -8.26
CA LEU A 84 8.03 14.75 -9.68
C LEU A 84 6.96 15.80 -9.97
N TYR A 85 5.95 15.91 -9.12
CA TYR A 85 4.81 16.80 -9.27
C TYR A 85 4.51 17.58 -7.96
N PRO A 86 5.52 18.28 -7.39
CA PRO A 86 5.40 18.91 -6.07
C PRO A 86 4.31 19.97 -6.01
N GLU A 87 4.06 20.68 -7.13
CA GLU A 87 3.03 21.72 -7.22
C GLU A 87 1.60 21.16 -7.35
N LYS A 88 1.45 19.85 -7.51
CA LYS A 88 0.17 19.19 -7.76
C LYS A 88 -0.29 18.32 -6.61
N VAL A 89 0.63 17.68 -5.92
CA VAL A 89 0.30 16.87 -4.75
C VAL A 89 0.11 17.79 -3.55
N GLU A 90 -1.09 17.80 -2.99
CA GLU A 90 -1.41 18.69 -1.87
C GLU A 90 -1.26 18.02 -0.51
N ARG A 91 -1.76 16.79 -0.37
CA ARG A 91 -1.67 16.01 0.88
C ARG A 91 -1.55 14.52 0.58
N MET A 92 -0.95 13.78 1.51
CA MET A 92 -0.82 12.33 1.40
C MET A 92 -1.24 11.61 2.69
N ILE A 93 -1.91 10.47 2.53
CA ILE A 93 -2.21 9.52 3.62
C ILE A 93 -1.51 8.22 3.31
N PHE A 94 -0.65 7.76 4.19
CA PHE A 94 0.13 6.54 4.07
C PHE A 94 -0.30 5.48 5.07
N LEU A 95 -0.50 4.27 4.59
CA LEU A 95 -0.77 3.08 5.39
C LEU A 95 0.42 2.13 5.25
N ALA A 96 1.06 1.80 6.36
CA ALA A 96 2.18 0.87 6.44
C ALA A 96 3.30 1.13 5.40
N PRO A 97 3.93 2.34 5.34
CA PRO A 97 4.99 2.65 4.38
C PRO A 97 6.22 1.74 4.57
N PRO A 98 6.66 0.98 3.54
CA PRO A 98 7.69 -0.04 3.67
C PRO A 98 9.11 0.53 3.55
N LEU A 99 9.42 1.59 4.33
CA LEU A 99 10.75 2.17 4.42
C LEU A 99 11.68 1.34 5.30
N LYS A 100 11.14 0.45 6.13
CA LYS A 100 11.83 -0.65 6.77
C LYS A 100 10.95 -1.89 6.64
N ILE A 101 11.50 -3.00 6.16
CA ILE A 101 10.77 -4.25 5.93
C ILE A 101 11.36 -5.32 6.85
N PHE A 102 10.49 -6.03 7.56
CA PHE A 102 10.85 -7.16 8.41
C PHE A 102 9.72 -8.19 8.37
N MET A 103 9.86 -9.21 7.53
CA MET A 103 8.84 -10.25 7.39
C MET A 103 8.86 -11.20 8.59
N ARG A 104 7.74 -11.24 9.33
CA ARG A 104 7.56 -12.21 10.41
C ARG A 104 7.20 -13.60 9.86
N PRO A 105 7.62 -14.69 10.51
CA PRO A 105 7.32 -16.06 10.07
C PRO A 105 5.82 -16.34 9.88
N ILE A 106 4.95 -15.67 10.65
CA ILE A 106 3.50 -15.82 10.54
C ILE A 106 2.98 -15.40 9.15
N MET A 107 3.59 -14.41 8.51
CA MET A 107 3.20 -14.00 7.15
C MET A 107 3.49 -15.10 6.12
N VAL A 108 4.60 -15.79 6.26
CA VAL A 108 4.91 -16.96 5.41
C VAL A 108 3.86 -18.05 5.60
N LYS A 109 3.44 -18.31 6.85
CA LYS A 109 2.37 -19.27 7.17
C LYS A 109 1.06 -18.89 6.49
N TYR A 110 0.64 -17.61 6.56
CA TYR A 110 -0.59 -17.14 5.93
C TYR A 110 -0.53 -17.29 4.41
N SER A 111 0.58 -16.89 3.79
CA SER A 111 0.78 -17.05 2.35
C SER A 111 0.74 -18.51 1.90
N LEU A 112 1.35 -19.43 2.65
CA LEU A 112 1.27 -20.86 2.35
C LEU A 112 -0.15 -21.42 2.48
N LYS A 113 -0.89 -21.01 3.51
CA LYS A 113 -2.29 -21.41 3.69
C LYS A 113 -3.15 -20.91 2.53
N GLU A 114 -2.93 -19.69 2.07
CA GLU A 114 -3.63 -19.11 0.92
C GLU A 114 -3.36 -19.91 -0.36
N ILE A 115 -2.10 -20.19 -0.67
CA ILE A 115 -1.71 -20.99 -1.85
C ILE A 115 -2.36 -22.38 -1.81
N LEU A 116 -2.49 -22.97 -0.62
CA LEU A 116 -3.08 -24.28 -0.42
C LEU A 116 -4.61 -24.27 -0.29
N GLY A 117 -5.24 -23.09 -0.32
CA GLY A 117 -6.68 -22.93 -0.12
C GLY A 117 -7.15 -23.35 1.30
N ARG A 118 -6.30 -23.11 2.31
CA ARG A 118 -6.53 -23.50 3.73
C ARG A 118 -6.65 -22.28 4.65
N ILE A 119 -7.14 -21.17 4.13
CA ILE A 119 -7.38 -19.95 4.91
C ILE A 119 -8.43 -20.22 6.00
N ASP A 120 -8.15 -19.79 7.21
CA ASP A 120 -9.13 -19.79 8.30
C ASP A 120 -9.91 -18.45 8.28
N GLU A 121 -11.12 -18.50 7.72
CA GLU A 121 -12.00 -17.31 7.63
C GLU A 121 -12.46 -16.80 9.02
N LYS A 122 -12.34 -17.60 10.07
CA LYS A 122 -12.63 -17.17 11.45
C LYS A 122 -11.49 -16.35 12.06
N ASN A 123 -10.28 -16.46 11.50
CA ASN A 123 -9.16 -15.62 11.88
C ASN A 123 -9.16 -14.34 11.05
N PRO A 124 -9.53 -13.17 11.59
CA PRO A 124 -9.74 -11.97 10.81
C PRO A 124 -8.46 -11.46 10.12
N ARG A 125 -7.28 -11.72 10.70
CA ARG A 125 -5.99 -11.34 10.09
C ARG A 125 -5.65 -12.23 8.90
N GLU A 126 -5.86 -13.54 9.03
CA GLU A 126 -5.61 -14.50 7.97
C GLU A 126 -6.57 -14.27 6.80
N ALA A 127 -7.85 -14.07 7.10
CA ALA A 127 -8.87 -13.70 6.12
C ALA A 127 -8.56 -12.36 5.42
N ALA A 128 -8.03 -11.37 6.16
CA ALA A 128 -7.66 -10.08 5.59
C ALA A 128 -6.45 -10.18 4.63
N VAL A 129 -5.47 -11.04 4.92
CA VAL A 129 -4.35 -11.31 4.00
C VAL A 129 -4.87 -11.89 2.68
N SER A 130 -5.76 -12.86 2.73
CA SER A 130 -6.37 -13.46 1.52
C SER A 130 -7.19 -12.44 0.72
N ARG A 131 -8.04 -11.66 1.39
CA ARG A 131 -8.84 -10.62 0.73
C ARG A 131 -7.99 -9.47 0.18
N GLY A 132 -6.88 -9.18 0.84
CA GLY A 132 -5.91 -8.15 0.41
C GLY A 132 -5.07 -8.56 -0.79
N ASN A 133 -4.94 -9.87 -1.07
CA ASN A 133 -4.17 -10.37 -2.20
C ASN A 133 -5.03 -10.38 -3.49
N SER A 134 -4.48 -9.82 -4.55
CA SER A 134 -5.13 -9.78 -5.87
C SER A 134 -4.67 -10.89 -6.83
N ILE A 135 -3.64 -11.65 -6.46
CA ILE A 135 -3.05 -12.65 -7.35
C ILE A 135 -3.79 -13.96 -7.16
N ALA A 136 -4.36 -14.49 -8.25
CA ALA A 136 -5.06 -15.77 -8.22
C ALA A 136 -4.12 -16.90 -7.75
N PRO A 137 -4.49 -17.67 -6.71
CA PRO A 137 -3.65 -18.75 -6.20
C PRO A 137 -3.32 -19.80 -7.28
N ASP A 138 -2.07 -20.26 -7.33
CA ASP A 138 -1.62 -21.33 -8.23
C ASP A 138 -1.04 -22.48 -7.41
N LYS A 139 -1.61 -23.67 -7.54
CA LYS A 139 -1.14 -24.89 -6.84
C LYS A 139 0.29 -25.28 -7.23
N ARG A 140 0.83 -24.73 -8.31
CA ARG A 140 2.22 -24.95 -8.76
C ARG A 140 3.16 -24.00 -7.99
N ILE A 141 3.51 -24.38 -6.78
CA ILE A 141 4.28 -23.58 -5.81
C ILE A 141 5.57 -23.00 -6.43
N TRP A 142 6.24 -23.74 -7.33
CA TRP A 142 7.47 -23.27 -7.99
C TRP A 142 7.28 -22.00 -8.82
N ARG A 143 6.06 -21.67 -9.25
CA ARG A 143 5.80 -20.42 -9.99
C ARG A 143 6.00 -19.18 -9.14
N TYR A 144 5.85 -19.29 -7.83
CA TYR A 144 6.07 -18.19 -6.89
C TYR A 144 7.55 -17.82 -6.75
N LEU A 145 8.48 -18.68 -7.19
CA LEU A 145 9.89 -18.31 -7.29
C LEU A 145 10.10 -17.12 -8.23
N GLY A 146 9.25 -16.99 -9.26
CA GLY A 146 9.26 -15.83 -10.16
C GLY A 146 8.85 -14.51 -9.50
N ASN A 147 8.24 -14.53 -8.30
CA ASN A 147 7.94 -13.34 -7.53
C ASN A 147 9.18 -12.76 -6.84
N ILE A 148 10.22 -13.57 -6.58
CA ILE A 148 11.42 -13.17 -5.84
C ILE A 148 12.03 -11.87 -6.40
N PRO A 149 12.24 -11.71 -7.73
CA PRO A 149 12.76 -10.47 -8.29
C PRO A 149 11.92 -9.24 -7.90
N ARG A 150 10.60 -9.38 -7.83
CA ARG A 150 9.67 -8.28 -7.47
C ARG A 150 9.90 -7.82 -6.03
N PHE A 151 10.12 -8.76 -5.11
CA PHE A 151 10.44 -8.43 -3.71
C PHE A 151 11.84 -7.84 -3.56
N LEU A 152 12.82 -8.31 -4.32
CA LEU A 152 14.16 -7.71 -4.34
C LEU A 152 14.13 -6.28 -4.89
N GLU A 153 13.39 -6.04 -5.98
CA GLU A 153 13.15 -4.70 -6.51
C GLU A 153 12.46 -3.80 -5.48
N LEU A 154 11.49 -4.33 -4.71
CA LEU A 154 10.84 -3.59 -3.63
C LEU A 154 11.84 -3.18 -2.55
N LEU A 155 12.73 -4.07 -2.12
CA LEU A 155 13.77 -3.76 -1.14
C LEU A 155 14.72 -2.66 -1.64
N GLN A 156 15.14 -2.75 -2.89
CA GLN A 156 15.99 -1.72 -3.53
C GLN A 156 15.27 -0.38 -3.62
N PHE A 157 14.00 -0.40 -4.00
CA PHE A 157 13.19 0.81 -4.10
C PHE A 157 12.93 1.44 -2.72
N SER A 158 12.60 0.63 -1.72
CA SER A 158 12.49 1.05 -0.32
C SER A 158 13.76 1.79 0.13
N ASN A 159 14.94 1.20 -0.09
CA ASN A 159 16.23 1.82 0.29
C ASN A 159 16.46 3.17 -0.41
N ARG A 160 16.04 3.33 -1.66
CA ARG A 160 16.12 4.62 -2.37
C ARG A 160 15.15 5.64 -1.77
N CYS A 161 13.91 5.23 -1.49
CA CYS A 161 12.87 6.10 -0.96
C CYS A 161 13.17 6.61 0.47
N ARG A 162 13.99 5.91 1.26
CA ARG A 162 14.45 6.43 2.58
C ARG A 162 15.16 7.79 2.49
N LYS A 163 15.67 8.15 1.34
CA LYS A 163 16.36 9.43 1.10
C LYS A 163 15.42 10.53 0.60
N ILE A 164 14.18 10.19 0.28
CA ILE A 164 13.17 11.15 -0.17
C ILE A 164 12.52 11.76 1.07
N GLN A 165 12.54 13.08 1.16
CA GLN A 165 11.79 13.81 2.16
C GLN A 165 10.45 14.23 1.55
N VAL A 166 9.38 13.84 2.19
CA VAL A 166 8.02 14.29 1.84
C VAL A 166 7.90 15.76 2.21
N GLN A 167 7.49 16.60 1.26
CA GLN A 167 7.41 18.04 1.42
C GLN A 167 5.99 18.55 1.74
N VAL A 168 4.97 17.77 1.36
CA VAL A 168 3.58 18.11 1.60
C VAL A 168 3.08 17.54 2.94
N PRO A 169 1.99 18.07 3.52
CA PRO A 169 1.35 17.48 4.67
C PRO A 169 1.09 15.98 4.45
N CYS A 170 1.53 15.16 5.39
CA CYS A 170 1.42 13.70 5.27
C CYS A 170 1.02 13.05 6.60
N LEU A 171 -0.08 12.30 6.57
CA LEU A 171 -0.58 11.51 7.68
C LEU A 171 -0.18 10.04 7.47
N VAL A 172 0.46 9.43 8.46
CA VAL A 172 1.00 8.07 8.38
C VAL A 172 0.38 7.17 9.43
N PHE A 173 -0.32 6.14 9.02
CA PHE A 173 -0.81 5.08 9.89
C PHE A 173 0.17 3.91 9.93
N LEU A 174 0.63 3.57 11.14
CA LEU A 174 1.59 2.49 11.40
C LEU A 174 0.91 1.41 12.24
N SER A 175 0.80 0.21 11.72
CA SER A 175 0.15 -0.92 12.40
C SER A 175 1.08 -1.55 13.44
N GLY A 176 0.66 -1.60 14.70
CA GLY A 176 1.45 -2.11 15.82
C GLY A 176 1.72 -3.62 15.75
N LYS A 177 0.83 -4.37 15.09
CA LYS A 177 0.95 -5.81 14.89
C LYS A 177 1.22 -6.20 13.43
N ASP A 178 1.75 -5.26 12.63
CA ASP A 178 2.11 -5.51 11.22
C ASP A 178 3.14 -6.66 11.11
N GLU A 179 2.88 -7.56 10.21
CA GLU A 179 3.69 -8.76 9.95
C GLU A 179 4.87 -8.50 9.01
N LEU A 180 4.87 -7.34 8.34
CA LEU A 180 5.84 -6.96 7.30
C LEU A 180 6.57 -5.67 7.62
N ILE A 181 5.88 -4.67 8.16
CA ILE A 181 6.37 -3.31 8.31
C ILE A 181 6.37 -2.92 9.78
N PRO A 182 7.53 -2.85 10.43
CA PRO A 182 7.61 -2.42 11.82
C PRO A 182 7.29 -0.93 11.97
N VAL A 183 6.71 -0.52 13.10
CA VAL A 183 6.42 0.90 13.40
C VAL A 183 7.64 1.81 13.29
N THR A 184 8.86 1.24 13.46
CA THR A 184 10.11 1.97 13.25
C THR A 184 10.35 2.42 11.81
N SER A 185 9.55 1.94 10.84
CA SER A 185 9.53 2.45 9.46
C SER A 185 9.19 3.94 9.41
N GLY A 186 8.35 4.43 10.32
CA GLY A 186 7.99 5.84 10.43
C GLY A 186 9.15 6.79 10.76
N LYS A 187 10.30 6.28 11.21
CA LYS A 187 11.49 7.12 11.46
C LYS A 187 12.06 7.76 10.19
N PHE A 188 11.78 7.18 9.03
CA PHE A 188 12.21 7.71 7.73
C PHE A 188 11.26 8.79 7.16
N LEU A 189 10.20 9.13 7.89
CA LEU A 189 9.24 10.18 7.55
C LEU A 189 9.18 11.23 8.67
N PRO A 190 10.27 11.98 8.92
CA PRO A 190 10.38 12.86 10.10
C PRO A 190 9.30 13.96 10.13
N ASN A 191 8.95 14.51 8.96
CA ASN A 191 8.03 15.64 8.82
C ASN A 191 6.54 15.23 8.73
N CYS A 192 6.23 13.92 8.84
CA CYS A 192 4.86 13.43 8.73
C CYS A 192 4.24 13.24 10.13
N GLU A 193 2.93 13.50 10.24
CA GLU A 193 2.15 13.09 11.40
C GLU A 193 2.03 11.55 11.43
N LYS A 194 2.25 10.93 12.59
CA LYS A 194 2.27 9.47 12.74
C LYS A 194 1.27 9.01 13.78
N ILE A 195 0.39 8.11 13.38
CA ILE A 195 -0.60 7.46 14.25
C ILE A 195 -0.25 5.97 14.33
N ILE A 196 -0.07 5.46 15.54
CA ILE A 196 0.16 4.03 15.78
C ILE A 196 -1.18 3.36 16.08
N LEU A 197 -1.55 2.41 15.22
CA LEU A 197 -2.74 1.59 15.34
C LEU A 197 -2.37 0.31 16.10
N SER A 198 -2.71 0.25 17.39
CA SER A 198 -2.14 -0.73 18.31
C SER A 198 -2.52 -2.18 18.02
N GLN A 199 -3.68 -2.43 17.45
CA GLN A 199 -4.21 -3.76 17.18
C GLN A 199 -4.20 -4.14 15.69
N SER A 200 -3.94 -3.18 14.79
CA SER A 200 -3.92 -3.39 13.34
C SER A 200 -2.72 -4.23 12.89
N SER A 201 -2.95 -5.01 11.84
CA SER A 201 -1.92 -5.73 11.07
C SER A 201 -1.67 -5.07 9.72
N HIS A 202 -0.94 -5.74 8.80
CA HIS A 202 -0.65 -5.17 7.49
C HIS A 202 -1.91 -4.95 6.63
N PHE A 203 -2.90 -5.83 6.74
CA PHE A 203 -4.14 -5.81 5.96
C PHE A 203 -5.41 -5.74 6.81
N TYR A 204 -5.31 -5.91 8.13
CA TYR A 204 -6.46 -5.95 9.02
C TYR A 204 -6.45 -4.78 9.99
N TYR A 205 -7.54 -4.04 10.00
CA TYR A 205 -7.81 -2.93 10.89
C TYR A 205 -9.06 -3.27 11.71
N PRO A 206 -8.94 -3.58 13.01
CA PRO A 206 -10.11 -3.81 13.87
C PRO A 206 -10.93 -2.54 14.06
N PRO A 207 -12.20 -2.65 14.51
CA PRO A 207 -13.11 -1.51 14.60
C PRO A 207 -12.53 -0.31 15.35
N GLU A 208 -11.88 -0.53 16.50
CA GLU A 208 -11.31 0.54 17.32
C GLU A 208 -10.21 1.31 16.59
N ASP A 209 -9.32 0.62 15.89
CA ASP A 209 -8.27 1.26 15.10
C ASP A 209 -8.85 1.89 13.82
N TRP A 210 -9.93 1.30 13.26
CA TRP A 210 -10.63 1.85 12.11
C TRP A 210 -11.35 3.16 12.44
N ASP A 211 -11.91 3.30 13.63
CA ASP A 211 -12.51 4.55 14.11
C ASP A 211 -11.46 5.67 14.18
N ILE A 212 -10.24 5.35 14.65
CA ILE A 212 -9.11 6.29 14.64
C ILE A 212 -8.74 6.69 13.20
N ILE A 213 -8.63 5.71 12.28
CA ILE A 213 -8.36 6.00 10.86
C ILE A 213 -9.43 6.92 10.30
N THR A 214 -10.70 6.61 10.55
CA THR A 214 -11.85 7.38 10.05
C THR A 214 -11.82 8.81 10.53
N GLN A 215 -11.67 9.01 11.84
CA GLN A 215 -11.61 10.33 12.43
C GLN A 215 -10.44 11.15 11.87
N LYS A 216 -9.23 10.59 11.93
CA LYS A 216 -8.00 11.27 11.50
C LYS A 216 -7.98 11.55 10.00
N THR A 217 -8.52 10.66 9.19
CA THR A 217 -8.66 10.88 7.74
C THR A 217 -9.60 12.06 7.46
N LYS A 218 -10.77 12.11 8.11
CA LYS A 218 -11.72 13.23 7.94
C LYS A 218 -11.12 14.58 8.38
N GLU A 219 -10.45 14.61 9.54
CA GLU A 219 -9.75 15.82 10.03
C GLU A 219 -8.67 16.27 9.03
N PHE A 220 -7.97 15.34 8.43
CA PHE A 220 -6.85 15.64 7.54
C PHE A 220 -7.27 16.06 6.13
N LEU A 221 -8.46 15.64 5.65
CA LEU A 221 -8.97 15.98 4.32
C LEU A 221 -9.76 17.30 4.30
N GLN A 222 -10.08 17.89 5.46
CA GLN A 222 -10.64 19.23 5.59
C GLN A 222 -9.55 20.29 5.38
#